data_6c387e4a29b2ebb37b513a0d5744bbc5
#
_entry.id   6c387e4a29b2ebb37b513a0d5744bbc5
#
_cell.length_a   1.000
_cell.length_b   1.000
_cell.length_c   1.000
_cell.angle_alpha   90.00
_cell.angle_beta   90.00
_cell.angle_gamma   90.00
#
_symmetry.space_group_name_H-M   'P 1'
#
loop_
_entity.id
_entity.type
_entity.pdbx_description
1 polymer ?
#
loop_
_entity_poly.entity_id
_entity_poly.type
_entity_poly.pdbx_seq_one_letter_code
_entity_poly.pdbx_strand_id
1 'polypeptide(L)'
;MSLQTLVACSVHCIARRIGKTTILKTISGLVEPEHGTIHFNGQRIDGEDSEKIVALGIGHVPEWRRIFPELTVEENLLMGGFLIKEKELLYERMEEAFRHFPILEKRKKQIAGTMSGGEQQMLAILRALMIRPKLLLLDEPSLGLSPILVRDIFTTIKELHQSGVTILLVEQNVNRALSIADYGYVLTTGKILLSGTYEELLNEEKVREQYLGEGKYMRRSKLWSG
;
A
#
# COMPACT_ATOMS: atom_id res chain seq x y z
N MET A 1 2.49 -17.91 13.70
CA MET A 1 3.16 -17.83 12.40
C MET A 1 4.24 -16.77 12.51
N SER A 2 5.51 -17.15 12.62
CA SER A 2 6.60 -16.18 12.75
C SER A 2 6.83 -15.55 11.38
N LEU A 3 6.54 -14.27 11.24
CA LEU A 3 7.06 -13.45 10.15
C LEU A 3 8.56 -13.27 10.39
N GLN A 4 9.34 -14.26 9.98
CA GLN A 4 10.80 -14.13 9.98
C GLN A 4 11.19 -13.14 8.86
N THR A 5 11.79 -12.06 9.31
CA THR A 5 12.71 -11.18 8.58
C THR A 5 12.20 -10.64 7.24
N LEU A 6 11.37 -9.59 7.29
CA LEU A 6 11.25 -8.64 6.19
C LEU A 6 12.49 -7.73 6.19
N VAL A 7 13.58 -8.22 5.63
CA VAL A 7 14.78 -7.44 5.30
C VAL A 7 15.07 -7.69 3.83
N ALA A 8 14.43 -6.93 3.00
CA ALA A 8 14.91 -6.56 1.66
C ALA A 8 13.98 -5.46 1.13
N CYS A 9 14.49 -4.54 0.37
CA CYS A 9 13.74 -3.59 -0.44
C CYS A 9 12.84 -4.40 -1.39
N SER A 10 11.57 -4.63 -1.02
CA SER A 10 10.67 -5.50 -1.77
C SER A 10 9.24 -5.01 -1.70
N VAL A 11 8.52 -5.17 -2.81
CA VAL A 11 7.07 -5.01 -2.85
C VAL A 11 6.44 -6.36 -2.56
N HIS A 12 5.73 -6.45 -1.44
CA HIS A 12 4.92 -7.61 -1.11
C HIS A 12 3.45 -7.32 -1.40
N CYS A 13 2.79 -8.23 -2.07
CA CYS A 13 1.38 -8.12 -2.39
C CYS A 13 0.55 -9.16 -1.65
N ILE A 14 -0.59 -8.74 -1.12
CA ILE A 14 -1.61 -9.60 -0.53
C ILE A 14 -2.89 -9.46 -1.33
N ALA A 15 -3.40 -10.56 -1.88
CA ALA A 15 -4.61 -10.57 -2.71
C ALA A 15 -5.77 -11.30 -2.02
N ARG A 16 -6.97 -10.74 -2.10
CA ARG A 16 -8.32 -11.22 -1.74
C ARG A 16 -8.98 -10.77 -0.40
N ARG A 17 -10.32 -10.89 -0.38
CA ARG A 17 -11.33 -10.14 0.39
C ARG A 17 -11.35 -10.23 1.92
N ILE A 18 -10.74 -11.20 2.60
CA ILE A 18 -10.91 -11.38 4.06
C ILE A 18 -9.54 -11.41 4.74
N GLY A 19 -9.35 -10.55 5.75
CA GLY A 19 -8.15 -10.52 6.59
C GLY A 19 -7.04 -9.54 6.15
N LYS A 20 -7.09 -8.96 4.96
CA LYS A 20 -6.03 -8.07 4.41
C LYS A 20 -5.87 -6.78 5.22
N THR A 21 -6.93 -6.01 5.32
CA THR A 21 -6.97 -4.77 6.13
C THR A 21 -6.64 -5.07 7.60
N THR A 22 -7.03 -6.24 8.12
CA THR A 22 -6.69 -6.64 9.49
C THR A 22 -5.19 -6.81 9.65
N ILE A 23 -4.50 -7.46 8.71
CA ILE A 23 -3.03 -7.61 8.73
C ILE A 23 -2.35 -6.23 8.76
N LEU A 24 -2.74 -5.30 7.88
CA LEU A 24 -2.17 -3.95 7.88
C LEU A 24 -2.46 -3.21 9.19
N LYS A 25 -3.68 -3.31 9.70
CA LYS A 25 -4.05 -2.71 11.00
C LYS A 25 -3.26 -3.31 12.16
N THR A 26 -2.98 -4.61 12.12
CA THR A 26 -2.21 -5.28 13.17
C THR A 26 -0.74 -4.83 13.12
N ILE A 27 -0.14 -4.72 11.91
CA ILE A 27 1.23 -4.21 11.75
C ILE A 27 1.32 -2.74 12.19
N SER A 28 0.28 -1.93 11.97
CA SER A 28 0.25 -0.52 12.37
C SER A 28 -0.22 -0.26 13.81
N GLY A 29 -0.41 -1.31 14.62
CA GLY A 29 -0.80 -1.19 16.03
C GLY A 29 -2.24 -0.74 16.27
N LEU A 30 -3.10 -0.81 15.23
CA LEU A 30 -4.53 -0.48 15.35
C LEU A 30 -5.39 -1.66 15.84
N VAL A 31 -4.85 -2.86 15.77
CA VAL A 31 -5.48 -4.10 16.22
C VAL A 31 -4.40 -4.99 16.82
N GLU A 32 -4.64 -5.52 18.01
CA GLU A 32 -3.73 -6.49 18.62
C GLU A 32 -3.88 -7.89 17.99
N PRO A 33 -2.79 -8.62 17.75
CA PRO A 33 -2.88 -10.01 17.31
C PRO A 33 -3.32 -10.92 18.47
N GLU A 34 -4.29 -11.79 18.25
CA GLU A 34 -4.72 -12.78 19.26
C GLU A 34 -3.59 -13.77 19.58
N HIS A 35 -2.77 -14.10 18.56
CA HIS A 35 -1.66 -15.05 18.66
C HIS A 35 -0.50 -14.67 17.75
N GLY A 36 0.70 -15.08 18.12
CA GLY A 36 1.91 -14.83 17.34
C GLY A 36 2.62 -13.54 17.75
N THR A 37 3.66 -13.21 17.00
CA THR A 37 4.48 -12.02 17.22
C THR A 37 4.80 -11.33 15.91
N ILE A 38 4.94 -10.00 15.94
CA ILE A 38 5.33 -9.18 14.79
C ILE A 38 6.67 -8.54 15.12
N HIS A 39 7.61 -8.65 14.19
CA HIS A 39 8.92 -8.02 14.31
C HIS A 39 9.17 -7.11 13.11
N PHE A 40 9.71 -5.93 13.40
CA PHE A 40 10.17 -4.98 12.40
C PHE A 40 11.63 -4.59 12.70
N ASN A 41 12.53 -4.78 11.74
CA ASN A 41 13.98 -4.56 11.92
C ASN A 41 14.55 -5.22 13.18
N GLY A 42 14.11 -6.44 13.49
CA GLY A 42 14.55 -7.19 14.67
C GLY A 42 13.87 -6.79 15.99
N GLN A 43 13.11 -5.71 16.01
CA GLN A 43 12.35 -5.27 17.19
C GLN A 43 10.95 -5.86 17.15
N ARG A 44 10.47 -6.39 18.28
CA ARG A 44 9.07 -6.82 18.44
C ARG A 44 8.16 -5.58 18.53
N ILE A 45 7.08 -5.56 17.75
CA ILE A 45 6.18 -4.41 17.64
C ILE A 45 4.70 -4.73 17.92
N ASP A 46 4.33 -6.01 18.10
CA ASP A 46 2.98 -6.36 18.53
C ASP A 46 2.73 -5.83 19.95
N GLY A 47 1.57 -5.20 20.16
CA GLY A 47 1.23 -4.53 21.42
C GLY A 47 1.87 -3.14 21.62
N GLU A 48 2.62 -2.63 20.63
CA GLU A 48 3.08 -1.25 20.67
C GLU A 48 2.02 -0.29 20.15
N ASP A 49 1.99 0.92 20.72
CA ASP A 49 1.11 1.99 20.26
C ASP A 49 1.43 2.42 18.83
N SER A 50 0.40 2.80 18.06
CA SER A 50 0.56 3.25 16.67
C SER A 50 1.55 4.40 16.53
N GLU A 51 1.64 5.32 17.50
CA GLU A 51 2.62 6.43 17.49
C GLU A 51 4.05 5.91 17.50
N LYS A 52 4.36 4.91 18.33
CA LYS A 52 5.69 4.28 18.36
C LYS A 52 5.98 3.55 17.05
N ILE A 53 4.98 2.87 16.49
CA ILE A 53 5.11 2.16 15.20
C ILE A 53 5.43 3.15 14.08
N VAL A 54 4.76 4.30 14.03
CA VAL A 54 5.07 5.38 13.09
C VAL A 54 6.48 5.91 13.31
N ALA A 55 6.91 6.10 14.57
CA ALA A 55 8.26 6.57 14.91
C ALA A 55 9.36 5.56 14.49
N LEU A 56 9.06 4.26 14.42
CA LEU A 56 9.97 3.24 13.88
C LEU A 56 10.14 3.32 12.35
N GLY A 57 9.28 4.08 11.67
CA GLY A 57 9.30 4.27 10.22
C GLY A 57 8.30 3.38 9.47
N ILE A 58 7.17 3.03 10.07
CA ILE A 58 6.07 2.36 9.39
C ILE A 58 4.98 3.38 9.06
N GLY A 59 4.80 3.68 7.76
CA GLY A 59 3.71 4.51 7.25
C GLY A 59 2.52 3.65 6.85
N HIS A 60 1.29 4.15 7.07
CA HIS A 60 0.07 3.43 6.69
C HIS A 60 -0.89 4.33 5.91
N VAL A 61 -1.26 3.91 4.73
CA VAL A 61 -2.31 4.48 3.89
C VAL A 61 -3.50 3.53 3.94
N PRO A 62 -4.52 3.81 4.75
CA PRO A 62 -5.68 2.94 4.90
C PRO A 62 -6.62 3.03 3.71
N GLU A 63 -7.49 2.03 3.57
CA GLU A 63 -8.62 2.05 2.64
C GLU A 63 -9.48 3.30 2.86
N TRP A 64 -10.09 3.82 1.78
CA TRP A 64 -10.91 5.04 1.79
C TRP A 64 -10.13 6.32 2.14
N ARG A 65 -8.83 6.36 1.85
CA ARG A 65 -7.96 7.56 1.89
C ARG A 65 -7.76 8.16 3.29
N ARG A 66 -8.81 8.28 4.09
CA ARG A 66 -8.84 8.84 5.45
C ARG A 66 -8.01 10.12 5.61
N ILE A 67 -8.17 11.04 4.65
CA ILE A 67 -7.65 12.41 4.76
C ILE A 67 -8.45 13.20 5.80
N PHE A 68 -7.96 14.37 6.16
CA PHE A 68 -8.69 15.38 6.93
C PHE A 68 -9.40 16.31 5.93
N PRO A 69 -10.70 16.12 5.65
CA PRO A 69 -11.38 16.78 4.54
C PRO A 69 -11.55 18.30 4.76
N GLU A 70 -11.61 18.76 6.01
CA GLU A 70 -11.75 20.17 6.39
C GLU A 70 -10.42 20.95 6.29
N LEU A 71 -9.28 20.23 6.26
CA LEU A 71 -7.95 20.82 6.17
C LEU A 71 -7.53 20.98 4.71
N THR A 72 -6.64 21.94 4.48
CA THR A 72 -5.97 22.10 3.18
C THR A 72 -5.04 20.91 2.89
N VAL A 73 -4.57 20.82 1.64
CA VAL A 73 -3.53 19.84 1.24
C VAL A 73 -2.29 20.00 2.11
N GLU A 74 -1.79 21.23 2.28
CA GLU A 74 -0.62 21.54 3.10
C GLU A 74 -0.82 21.12 4.55
N GLU A 75 -1.95 21.46 5.17
CA GLU A 75 -2.25 21.09 6.53
C GLU A 75 -2.38 19.55 6.72
N ASN A 76 -2.93 18.83 5.74
CA ASN A 76 -2.91 17.37 5.75
C ASN A 76 -1.48 16.81 5.78
N LEU A 77 -0.54 17.40 5.04
CA LEU A 77 0.86 16.98 5.06
C LEU A 77 1.52 17.32 6.38
N LEU A 78 1.27 18.51 6.95
CA LEU A 78 1.75 18.87 8.29
C LEU A 78 1.30 17.87 9.35
N MET A 79 0.05 17.40 9.29
CA MET A 79 -0.45 16.32 10.15
C MET A 79 0.32 15.00 9.94
N GLY A 80 0.75 14.71 8.71
CA GLY A 80 1.59 13.52 8.42
C GLY A 80 2.99 13.61 9.04
N GLY A 81 3.50 14.83 9.19
CA GLY A 81 4.81 15.11 9.79
C GLY A 81 4.77 15.40 11.29
N PHE A 82 3.71 15.05 12.02
CA PHE A 82 3.49 15.42 13.43
C PHE A 82 4.63 15.03 14.39
N LEU A 83 5.44 14.02 14.06
CA LEU A 83 6.61 13.61 14.84
C LEU A 83 7.85 14.47 14.57
N ILE A 84 7.85 15.29 13.51
CA ILE A 84 8.98 16.13 13.13
C ILE A 84 8.87 17.44 13.90
N LYS A 85 9.81 17.70 14.81
CA LYS A 85 9.82 18.89 15.67
C LYS A 85 10.46 20.09 14.98
N GLU A 86 11.44 19.86 14.14
CA GLU A 86 12.18 20.88 13.41
C GLU A 86 11.35 21.36 12.22
N LYS A 87 10.99 22.65 12.23
CA LYS A 87 10.13 23.26 11.22
C LYS A 87 10.75 23.22 9.82
N GLU A 88 12.02 23.50 9.72
CA GLU A 88 12.78 23.48 8.47
C GLU A 88 12.75 22.09 7.85
N LEU A 89 12.98 21.05 8.64
CA LEU A 89 12.93 19.65 8.21
C LEU A 89 11.52 19.26 7.77
N LEU A 90 10.48 19.74 8.47
CA LEU A 90 9.09 19.47 8.12
C LEU A 90 8.74 20.00 6.73
N TYR A 91 9.16 21.23 6.40
CA TYR A 91 8.94 21.80 5.07
C TYR A 91 9.80 21.14 3.99
N GLU A 92 11.05 20.78 4.28
CA GLU A 92 11.88 19.97 3.37
C GLU A 92 11.18 18.65 2.99
N ARG A 93 10.61 17.93 3.98
CA ARG A 93 9.85 16.71 3.77
C ARG A 93 8.61 16.93 2.90
N MET A 94 7.92 18.02 3.11
CA MET A 94 6.75 18.38 2.32
C MET A 94 7.13 18.67 0.85
N GLU A 95 8.22 19.37 0.61
CA GLU A 95 8.72 19.61 -0.75
C GLU A 95 9.13 18.30 -1.44
N GLU A 96 9.81 17.40 -0.73
CA GLU A 96 10.12 16.05 -1.23
C GLU A 96 8.86 15.27 -1.59
N ALA A 97 7.85 15.27 -0.69
CA ALA A 97 6.60 14.59 -0.93
C ALA A 97 5.91 15.12 -2.19
N PHE A 98 5.85 16.42 -2.39
CA PHE A 98 5.22 17.02 -3.57
C PHE A 98 5.88 16.63 -4.89
N ARG A 99 7.16 16.23 -4.91
CA ARG A 99 7.84 15.77 -6.14
C ARG A 99 7.14 14.54 -6.74
N HIS A 100 6.51 13.70 -5.90
CA HIS A 100 5.78 12.53 -6.38
C HIS A 100 4.45 12.88 -7.06
N PHE A 101 3.79 13.96 -6.60
CA PHE A 101 2.53 14.43 -7.17
C PHE A 101 2.50 15.96 -7.27
N PRO A 102 3.19 16.57 -8.28
CA PRO A 102 3.33 18.02 -8.41
C PRO A 102 2.00 18.79 -8.53
N ILE A 103 0.93 18.10 -8.94
CA ILE A 103 -0.41 18.69 -9.01
C ILE A 103 -0.91 19.13 -7.63
N LEU A 104 -0.52 18.41 -6.56
CA LEU A 104 -0.93 18.73 -5.20
C LEU A 104 -0.18 19.95 -4.65
N GLU A 105 1.06 20.18 -5.05
CA GLU A 105 1.80 21.37 -4.71
C GLU A 105 1.10 22.64 -5.24
N LYS A 106 0.65 22.60 -6.51
CA LYS A 106 -0.12 23.70 -7.12
C LYS A 106 -1.42 23.99 -6.39
N ARG A 107 -1.94 23.04 -5.65
CA ARG A 107 -3.21 23.09 -4.90
C ARG A 107 -3.03 23.07 -3.40
N LYS A 108 -1.83 23.38 -2.89
CA LYS A 108 -1.49 23.23 -1.47
C LYS A 108 -2.43 23.97 -0.50
N LYS A 109 -3.06 25.05 -0.95
CA LYS A 109 -4.06 25.82 -0.16
C LYS A 109 -5.52 25.37 -0.38
N GLN A 110 -5.78 24.40 -1.27
CA GLN A 110 -7.12 23.88 -1.52
C GLN A 110 -7.56 23.00 -0.37
N ILE A 111 -8.84 23.12 0.04
CA ILE A 111 -9.48 22.22 1.02
C ILE A 111 -9.54 20.82 0.45
N ALA A 112 -9.00 19.85 1.17
CA ALA A 112 -8.81 18.48 0.69
C ALA A 112 -10.13 17.76 0.37
N GLY A 113 -11.20 18.05 1.10
CA GLY A 113 -12.52 17.50 0.85
C GLY A 113 -13.13 17.89 -0.51
N THR A 114 -12.66 19.01 -1.12
CA THR A 114 -13.14 19.49 -2.44
C THR A 114 -12.41 18.86 -3.63
N MET A 115 -11.41 18.03 -3.37
CA MET A 115 -10.59 17.38 -4.40
C MET A 115 -11.26 16.12 -4.95
N SER A 116 -10.85 15.73 -6.15
CA SER A 116 -11.27 14.44 -6.71
C SER A 116 -10.78 13.27 -5.86
N GLY A 117 -11.49 12.13 -5.94
CA GLY A 117 -11.08 10.95 -5.18
C GLY A 117 -9.66 10.46 -5.45
N GLY A 118 -9.15 10.65 -6.67
CA GLY A 118 -7.77 10.31 -7.00
C GLY A 118 -6.76 11.25 -6.38
N GLU A 119 -7.02 12.56 -6.38
CA GLU A 119 -6.17 13.55 -5.73
C GLU A 119 -6.15 13.36 -4.20
N GLN A 120 -7.28 12.98 -3.61
CA GLN A 120 -7.35 12.61 -2.19
C GLN A 120 -6.51 11.37 -1.88
N GLN A 121 -6.47 10.38 -2.80
CA GLN A 121 -5.63 9.19 -2.66
C GLN A 121 -4.13 9.54 -2.76
N MET A 122 -3.77 10.40 -3.71
CA MET A 122 -2.41 10.95 -3.82
C MET A 122 -2.02 11.66 -2.52
N LEU A 123 -2.90 12.51 -1.98
CA LEU A 123 -2.68 13.21 -0.72
C LEU A 123 -2.48 12.26 0.47
N ALA A 124 -3.27 11.19 0.55
CA ALA A 124 -3.12 10.17 1.60
C ALA A 124 -1.74 9.48 1.53
N ILE A 125 -1.25 9.21 0.31
CA ILE A 125 0.10 8.66 0.11
C ILE A 125 1.16 9.69 0.53
N LEU A 126 1.09 10.95 0.05
CA LEU A 126 2.04 11.99 0.43
C LEU A 126 2.10 12.20 1.95
N ARG A 127 0.95 12.18 2.61
CA ARG A 127 0.88 12.30 4.07
C ARG A 127 1.66 11.19 4.78
N ALA A 128 1.59 9.95 4.29
CA ALA A 128 2.35 8.84 4.84
C ALA A 128 3.87 8.95 4.54
N LEU A 129 4.24 9.61 3.45
CA LEU A 129 5.65 9.83 3.07
C LEU A 129 6.35 10.89 3.92
N MET A 130 5.62 11.77 4.63
CA MET A 130 6.20 12.82 5.47
C MET A 130 7.21 12.32 6.49
N ILE A 131 7.01 11.09 7.00
CA ILE A 131 7.91 10.46 7.99
C ILE A 131 9.12 9.75 7.34
N ARG A 132 9.28 9.77 6.01
CA ARG A 132 10.24 8.92 5.25
C ARG A 132 10.16 7.45 5.70
N PRO A 133 9.05 6.75 5.45
CA PRO A 133 8.85 5.41 5.97
C PRO A 133 9.89 4.44 5.40
N LYS A 134 10.35 3.52 6.25
CA LYS A 134 11.12 2.33 5.82
C LYS A 134 10.19 1.25 5.28
N LEU A 135 8.96 1.18 5.83
CA LEU A 135 7.88 0.31 5.39
C LEU A 135 6.62 1.14 5.16
N LEU A 136 6.09 1.09 3.95
CA LEU A 136 4.82 1.72 3.58
C LEU A 136 3.75 0.66 3.39
N LEU A 137 2.70 0.72 4.20
CA LEU A 137 1.52 -0.13 4.13
C LEU A 137 0.46 0.57 3.27
N LEU A 138 0.00 -0.07 2.20
CA LEU A 138 -1.00 0.45 1.27
C LEU A 138 -2.21 -0.48 1.21
N ASP A 139 -3.38 0.00 1.63
CA ASP A 139 -4.63 -0.77 1.64
C ASP A 139 -5.54 -0.35 0.48
N GLU A 140 -5.60 -1.17 -0.56
CA GLU A 140 -6.39 -1.00 -1.78
C GLU A 140 -6.26 0.41 -2.42
N PRO A 141 -5.03 0.90 -2.70
CA PRO A 141 -4.82 2.27 -3.15
C PRO A 141 -5.45 2.58 -4.52
N SER A 142 -5.83 1.57 -5.30
CA SER A 142 -6.47 1.76 -6.61
C SER A 142 -8.00 1.77 -6.57
N LEU A 143 -8.61 1.54 -5.42
CA LEU A 143 -10.06 1.35 -5.30
C LEU A 143 -10.84 2.60 -5.69
N GLY A 144 -11.79 2.44 -6.63
CA GLY A 144 -12.69 3.52 -7.07
C GLY A 144 -12.01 4.62 -7.88
N LEU A 145 -10.84 4.37 -8.45
CA LEU A 145 -10.10 5.33 -9.26
C LEU A 145 -10.22 5.06 -10.77
N SER A 146 -10.06 6.12 -11.57
CA SER A 146 -9.96 5.99 -13.02
C SER A 146 -8.67 5.26 -13.44
N PRO A 147 -8.64 4.59 -14.61
CA PRO A 147 -7.44 3.87 -15.07
C PRO A 147 -6.18 4.73 -15.16
N ILE A 148 -6.33 6.01 -15.48
CA ILE A 148 -5.21 6.96 -15.56
C ILE A 148 -4.61 7.19 -14.18
N LEU A 149 -5.43 7.54 -13.18
CA LEU A 149 -4.98 7.77 -11.80
C LEU A 149 -4.39 6.53 -11.16
N VAL A 150 -4.95 5.37 -11.48
CA VAL A 150 -4.38 4.09 -11.04
C VAL A 150 -2.96 3.92 -11.59
N ARG A 151 -2.73 4.21 -12.87
CA ARG A 151 -1.39 4.15 -13.47
C ARG A 151 -0.41 5.07 -12.74
N ASP A 152 -0.82 6.32 -12.49
CA ASP A 152 0.03 7.31 -11.81
C ASP A 152 0.43 6.84 -10.40
N ILE A 153 -0.54 6.32 -9.62
CA ILE A 153 -0.29 5.77 -8.29
C ILE A 153 0.68 4.58 -8.34
N PHE A 154 0.46 3.64 -9.26
CA PHE A 154 1.34 2.47 -9.38
C PHE A 154 2.74 2.82 -9.87
N THR A 155 2.87 3.85 -10.72
CA THR A 155 4.17 4.41 -11.10
C THR A 155 4.89 4.98 -9.88
N THR A 156 4.19 5.79 -9.06
CA THR A 156 4.77 6.33 -7.82
C THR A 156 5.15 5.22 -6.83
N ILE A 157 4.32 4.18 -6.66
CA ILE A 157 4.66 3.03 -5.81
C ILE A 157 5.97 2.37 -6.28
N LYS A 158 6.13 2.18 -7.60
CA LYS A 158 7.35 1.63 -8.19
C LYS A 158 8.58 2.52 -7.97
N GLU A 159 8.43 3.82 -8.13
CA GLU A 159 9.50 4.81 -7.86
C GLU A 159 9.92 4.81 -6.39
N LEU A 160 8.97 4.77 -5.46
CA LEU A 160 9.22 4.67 -4.03
C LEU A 160 9.99 3.38 -3.69
N HIS A 161 9.58 2.25 -4.28
CA HIS A 161 10.30 1.00 -4.12
C HIS A 161 11.75 1.11 -4.64
N GLN A 162 11.95 1.67 -5.82
CA GLN A 162 13.28 1.89 -6.40
C GLN A 162 14.16 2.83 -5.57
N SER A 163 13.55 3.74 -4.82
CA SER A 163 14.26 4.63 -3.89
C SER A 163 14.59 3.98 -2.53
N GLY A 164 14.24 2.71 -2.34
CA GLY A 164 14.59 1.92 -1.16
C GLY A 164 13.49 1.77 -0.11
N VAL A 165 12.26 2.22 -0.38
CA VAL A 165 11.13 2.02 0.52
C VAL A 165 10.61 0.59 0.36
N THR A 166 10.51 -0.16 1.45
CA THR A 166 9.80 -1.45 1.46
C THR A 166 8.29 -1.18 1.43
N ILE A 167 7.56 -1.92 0.59
CA ILE A 167 6.13 -1.70 0.43
C ILE A 167 5.37 -2.99 0.69
N LEU A 168 4.36 -2.93 1.54
CA LEU A 168 3.35 -3.98 1.71
C LEU A 168 2.04 -3.48 1.10
N LEU A 169 1.74 -3.98 -0.10
CA LEU A 169 0.58 -3.60 -0.87
C LEU A 169 -0.54 -4.64 -0.72
N VAL A 170 -1.70 -4.18 -0.33
CA VAL A 170 -2.94 -4.96 -0.38
C VAL A 170 -3.78 -4.48 -1.56
N GLU A 171 -4.13 -5.40 -2.45
CA GLU A 171 -4.91 -5.09 -3.65
C GLU A 171 -5.90 -6.20 -3.97
N GLN A 172 -7.02 -5.81 -4.57
CA GLN A 172 -8.01 -6.75 -5.08
C GLN A 172 -7.65 -7.26 -6.48
N ASN A 173 -7.04 -6.42 -7.30
CA ASN A 173 -6.60 -6.80 -8.63
C ASN A 173 -5.23 -7.47 -8.57
N VAL A 174 -5.22 -8.81 -8.56
CA VAL A 174 -4.02 -9.64 -8.44
C VAL A 174 -3.00 -9.33 -9.54
N ASN A 175 -3.44 -9.24 -10.80
CA ASN A 175 -2.55 -8.97 -11.93
C ASN A 175 -1.79 -7.67 -11.77
N ARG A 176 -2.51 -6.62 -11.35
CA ARG A 176 -1.94 -5.30 -11.16
C ARG A 176 -0.94 -5.29 -10.01
N ALA A 177 -1.32 -5.89 -8.89
CA ALA A 177 -0.46 -5.95 -7.72
C ALA A 177 0.82 -6.75 -8.00
N LEU A 178 0.70 -7.93 -8.60
CA LEU A 178 1.83 -8.79 -8.94
C LEU A 178 2.74 -8.18 -10.00
N SER A 179 2.23 -7.32 -10.89
CA SER A 179 3.06 -6.69 -11.93
C SER A 179 4.14 -5.75 -11.41
N ILE A 180 4.08 -5.35 -10.14
CA ILE A 180 5.08 -4.50 -9.49
C ILE A 180 5.68 -5.14 -8.23
N ALA A 181 5.19 -6.31 -7.83
CA ALA A 181 5.62 -7.00 -6.62
C ALA A 181 6.79 -7.95 -6.90
N ASP A 182 7.79 -7.97 -6.02
CA ASP A 182 8.85 -8.97 -6.03
C ASP A 182 8.35 -10.31 -5.50
N TYR A 183 7.41 -10.25 -4.53
CA TYR A 183 6.86 -11.43 -3.88
C TYR A 183 5.39 -11.23 -3.53
N GLY A 184 4.56 -12.24 -3.74
CA GLY A 184 3.14 -12.20 -3.50
C GLY A 184 2.64 -13.25 -2.52
N TYR A 185 1.57 -12.92 -1.79
CA TYR A 185 0.81 -13.82 -0.94
C TYR A 185 -0.65 -13.81 -1.37
N VAL A 186 -1.20 -14.96 -1.68
CA VAL A 186 -2.62 -15.12 -2.00
C VAL A 186 -3.33 -15.63 -0.75
N LEU A 187 -4.20 -14.78 -0.16
CA LEU A 187 -4.98 -15.15 1.01
C LEU A 187 -6.38 -15.61 0.61
N THR A 188 -6.87 -16.63 1.28
CA THR A 188 -8.26 -17.09 1.18
C THR A 188 -8.78 -17.39 2.59
N THR A 189 -9.89 -16.75 2.98
CA THR A 189 -10.53 -16.95 4.30
C THR A 189 -9.52 -16.84 5.48
N GLY A 190 -8.66 -15.82 5.44
CA GLY A 190 -7.68 -15.56 6.50
C GLY A 190 -6.46 -16.48 6.52
N LYS A 191 -6.30 -17.35 5.52
CA LYS A 191 -5.13 -18.26 5.39
C LYS A 191 -4.35 -17.94 4.12
N ILE A 192 -3.03 -18.07 4.19
CA ILE A 192 -2.18 -18.03 3.00
C ILE A 192 -2.43 -19.33 2.23
N LEU A 193 -2.94 -19.19 1.02
CA LEU A 193 -3.17 -20.30 0.10
C LEU A 193 -1.91 -20.59 -0.74
N LEU A 194 -1.28 -19.53 -1.27
CA LEU A 194 -0.10 -19.57 -2.11
C LEU A 194 0.80 -18.40 -1.78
N SER A 195 2.09 -18.55 -2.01
CA SER A 195 3.06 -17.47 -1.95
C SER A 195 4.22 -17.76 -2.89
N GLY A 196 4.80 -16.74 -3.48
CA GLY A 196 5.89 -16.87 -4.43
C GLY A 196 6.18 -15.57 -5.18
N THR A 197 7.16 -15.61 -6.07
CA THR A 197 7.43 -14.56 -7.03
C THR A 197 6.28 -14.43 -8.05
N TYR A 198 6.28 -13.34 -8.82
CA TYR A 198 5.31 -13.16 -9.89
C TYR A 198 5.26 -14.34 -10.86
N GLU A 199 6.43 -14.82 -11.29
CA GLU A 199 6.54 -15.93 -12.24
C GLU A 199 6.03 -17.26 -11.66
N GLU A 200 6.35 -17.55 -10.41
CA GLU A 200 5.87 -18.74 -9.71
C GLU A 200 4.34 -18.72 -9.55
N LEU A 201 3.78 -17.59 -9.16
CA LEU A 201 2.34 -17.45 -8.97
C LEU A 201 1.56 -17.47 -10.29
N LEU A 202 2.12 -16.96 -11.40
CA LEU A 202 1.51 -17.06 -12.72
C LEU A 202 1.43 -18.50 -13.24
N ASN A 203 2.39 -19.35 -12.89
CA ASN A 203 2.42 -20.74 -13.32
C ASN A 203 1.47 -21.64 -12.50
N GLU A 204 0.98 -21.17 -11.36
CA GLU A 204 0.01 -21.89 -10.55
C GLU A 204 -1.37 -21.91 -11.21
N GLU A 205 -1.86 -23.11 -11.57
CA GLU A 205 -3.15 -23.31 -12.25
C GLU A 205 -4.33 -22.69 -11.47
N LYS A 206 -4.30 -22.76 -10.13
CA LYS A 206 -5.33 -22.15 -9.25
C LYS A 206 -5.35 -20.63 -9.35
N VAL A 207 -4.21 -19.98 -9.53
CA VAL A 207 -4.12 -18.52 -9.73
C VAL A 207 -4.63 -18.16 -11.11
N ARG A 208 -4.25 -18.93 -12.14
CA ARG A 208 -4.67 -18.71 -13.52
C ARG A 208 -6.18 -18.85 -13.68
N GLU A 209 -6.78 -19.93 -13.17
CA GLU A 209 -8.22 -20.17 -13.29
C GLU A 209 -9.08 -19.20 -12.46
N GLN A 210 -8.68 -18.91 -11.23
CA GLN A 210 -9.50 -18.12 -10.29
C GLN A 210 -9.30 -16.62 -10.41
N TYR A 211 -8.12 -16.16 -10.84
CA TYR A 211 -7.72 -14.76 -10.76
C TYR A 211 -7.36 -14.13 -12.09
N LEU A 212 -6.83 -14.89 -13.05
CA LEU A 212 -6.44 -14.38 -14.35
C LEU A 212 -7.53 -14.53 -15.42
N GLY A 213 -8.61 -15.26 -15.12
CA GLY A 213 -9.75 -15.41 -16.01
C GLY A 213 -9.49 -16.28 -17.25
N GLU A 214 -8.35 -16.96 -17.33
CA GLU A 214 -7.97 -17.77 -18.49
C GLU A 214 -8.84 -19.03 -18.69
N GLY A 215 -9.48 -19.54 -17.62
CA GLY A 215 -10.34 -20.72 -17.71
C GLY A 215 -11.61 -20.54 -18.54
N LYS A 216 -12.06 -19.31 -18.79
CA LYS A 216 -13.25 -19.04 -19.63
C LYS A 216 -12.93 -18.80 -21.10
N TYR A 217 -11.71 -18.36 -21.44
CA TYR A 217 -11.33 -18.07 -22.84
C TYR A 217 -10.87 -19.32 -23.59
N MET A 218 -10.18 -20.26 -22.97
CA MET A 218 -9.77 -21.51 -23.65
C MET A 218 -10.91 -22.45 -24.00
N ARG A 219 -12.04 -22.44 -23.28
CA ARG A 219 -13.22 -23.24 -23.66
C ARG A 219 -13.98 -22.68 -24.85
N ARG A 220 -13.87 -21.39 -25.16
CA ARG A 220 -14.56 -20.78 -26.33
C ARG A 220 -13.81 -20.97 -27.65
N SER A 221 -12.48 -21.08 -27.66
CA SER A 221 -11.72 -21.29 -28.89
C SER A 221 -11.82 -22.72 -29.45
N LYS A 222 -12.17 -23.72 -28.62
CA LYS A 222 -12.41 -25.10 -29.09
C LYS A 222 -13.82 -25.37 -29.63
N LEU A 223 -14.74 -24.41 -29.54
CA LEU A 223 -16.12 -24.57 -30.03
C LEU A 223 -16.34 -23.97 -31.44
N TRP A 224 -15.30 -23.40 -32.08
CA TRP A 224 -15.39 -22.76 -33.40
C TRP A 224 -14.41 -23.35 -34.43
N SER A 225 -13.85 -24.53 -34.17
CA SER A 225 -13.07 -25.31 -35.14
C SER A 225 -13.78 -26.65 -35.36
N GLY A 226 -14.92 -26.60 -36.05
CA GLY A 226 -15.67 -27.68 -36.57
C GLY A 226 -16.52 -27.20 -37.73
#